data_5c03fd9c0634fef84c602ebc097453b1
#
_entry.id   5c03fd9c0634fef84c602ebc097453b1
#
_cell.length_a   1.000
_cell.length_b   1.000
_cell.length_c   1.000
_cell.angle_alpha   90.00
_cell.angle_beta   90.00
_cell.angle_gamma   90.00
#
_symmetry.space_group_name_H-M   'P 1'
#
loop_
_entity.id
_entity.type
_entity.pdbx_description
1 polymer ?
#
loop_
_entity_poly.entity_id
_entity_poly.type
_entity_poly.pdbx_seq_one_letter_code
_entity_poly.pdbx_strand_id
1 'polypeptide(L)'
;MTATDAERRDLFLGAATRLGTAVQNVEKDFWVCWTLDALFNGLELGGPRLLFKGGTSLSKAFGLISRFSEDIDITVFRDDLGQAVEVADLDVLSGKKRRARLDAIRDVCQVYVGGPLAAQLARVAASIIPEDRFRLERDPDDKDGQSLLFWYPAVTSTTGDYIRSAVKIEAGAKSALDPHVAASVTPYVSRDLPDLNLTVANVISVKPERTFWDKVMIL
;
A
#
# COMPACT_ATOMS: atom_id res chain seq x y z
N MET A 1 -3.70 10.56 -17.36
CA MET A 1 -2.73 11.62 -17.07
C MET A 1 -2.47 12.41 -18.34
N THR A 2 -2.75 13.71 -18.33
CA THR A 2 -2.54 14.58 -19.50
C THR A 2 -1.17 15.30 -19.46
N ALA A 3 -0.49 15.32 -18.31
CA ALA A 3 0.83 15.95 -18.17
C ALA A 3 1.93 15.10 -18.84
N THR A 4 2.82 15.78 -19.56
CA THR A 4 4.01 15.17 -20.16
C THR A 4 5.02 14.72 -19.10
N ASP A 5 5.99 13.89 -19.50
CA ASP A 5 7.06 13.43 -18.60
C ASP A 5 7.92 14.61 -18.10
N ALA A 6 8.14 15.62 -18.94
CA ALA A 6 8.89 16.83 -18.56
C ALA A 6 8.12 17.64 -17.50
N GLU A 7 6.85 17.91 -17.72
CA GLU A 7 5.99 18.62 -16.74
C GLU A 7 5.91 17.91 -15.40
N ARG A 8 5.80 16.58 -15.42
CA ARG A 8 5.81 15.77 -14.19
C ARG A 8 7.15 15.87 -13.46
N ARG A 9 8.26 15.79 -14.20
CA ARG A 9 9.60 15.94 -13.63
C ARG A 9 9.78 17.30 -12.98
N ASP A 10 9.40 18.39 -13.67
CA ASP A 10 9.52 19.74 -13.16
C ASP A 10 8.69 19.97 -11.89
N LEU A 11 7.49 19.41 -11.84
CA LEU A 11 6.63 19.40 -10.66
C LEU A 11 7.31 18.71 -9.46
N PHE A 12 7.86 17.51 -9.68
CA PHE A 12 8.53 16.76 -8.60
C PHE A 12 9.80 17.46 -8.14
N LEU A 13 10.57 18.10 -9.05
CA LEU A 13 11.75 18.89 -8.72
C LEU A 13 11.39 20.12 -7.87
N GLY A 14 10.33 20.84 -8.23
CA GLY A 14 9.84 21.98 -7.46
C GLY A 14 9.45 21.60 -6.04
N ALA A 15 8.67 20.54 -5.90
CA ALA A 15 8.26 20.03 -4.60
C ALA A 15 9.45 19.51 -3.77
N ALA A 16 10.41 18.82 -4.39
CA ALA A 16 11.63 18.32 -3.74
C ALA A 16 12.49 19.46 -3.19
N THR A 17 12.66 20.53 -3.98
CA THR A 17 13.38 21.74 -3.56
C THR A 17 12.72 22.41 -2.36
N ARG A 18 11.40 22.55 -2.39
CA ARG A 18 10.61 23.12 -1.28
C ARG A 18 10.73 22.29 0.00
N LEU A 19 10.77 20.95 -0.14
CA LEU A 19 10.81 20.02 1.00
C LEU A 19 12.21 19.69 1.49
N GLY A 20 13.25 20.03 0.73
CA GLY A 20 14.65 19.67 1.05
C GLY A 20 14.89 18.16 1.01
N THR A 21 14.27 17.45 0.06
CA THR A 21 14.38 15.99 -0.07
C THR A 21 14.80 15.58 -1.49
N ALA A 22 15.15 14.30 -1.68
CA ALA A 22 15.44 13.77 -3.01
C ALA A 22 14.18 13.76 -3.89
N VAL A 23 14.33 14.10 -5.17
CA VAL A 23 13.20 14.16 -6.12
C VAL A 23 12.51 12.80 -6.29
N GLN A 24 13.26 11.71 -6.21
CA GLN A 24 12.75 10.35 -6.28
C GLN A 24 11.79 10.04 -5.12
N ASN A 25 12.03 10.62 -3.92
CA ASN A 25 11.13 10.47 -2.79
C ASN A 25 9.77 11.12 -3.06
N VAL A 26 9.77 12.28 -3.72
CA VAL A 26 8.54 13.02 -4.06
C VAL A 26 7.74 12.28 -5.13
N GLU A 27 8.41 11.78 -6.16
CA GLU A 27 7.77 10.96 -7.19
C GLU A 27 7.19 9.66 -6.59
N LYS A 28 7.97 8.97 -5.77
CA LYS A 28 7.51 7.74 -5.13
C LYS A 28 6.35 7.98 -4.17
N ASP A 29 6.36 9.06 -3.41
CA ASP A 29 5.25 9.49 -2.56
C ASP A 29 3.95 9.71 -3.35
N PHE A 30 4.05 10.33 -4.52
CA PHE A 30 2.91 10.48 -5.43
C PHE A 30 2.33 9.12 -5.83
N TRP A 31 3.20 8.18 -6.23
CA TRP A 31 2.77 6.84 -6.64
C TRP A 31 2.28 5.97 -5.48
N VAL A 32 2.79 6.16 -4.28
CA VAL A 32 2.23 5.54 -3.05
C VAL A 32 0.80 6.02 -2.83
N CYS A 33 0.54 7.34 -2.90
CA CYS A 33 -0.82 7.87 -2.74
C CYS A 33 -1.75 7.42 -3.86
N TRP A 34 -1.28 7.38 -5.11
CA TRP A 34 -2.04 6.86 -6.24
C TRP A 34 -2.38 5.36 -6.05
N THR A 35 -1.42 4.56 -5.59
CA THR A 35 -1.66 3.13 -5.34
C THR A 35 -2.66 2.92 -4.20
N LEU A 36 -2.63 3.76 -3.16
CA LEU A 36 -3.63 3.74 -2.09
C LEU A 36 -5.02 4.09 -2.63
N ASP A 37 -5.13 5.08 -3.53
CA ASP A 37 -6.41 5.38 -4.18
C ASP A 37 -6.92 4.20 -5.02
N ALA A 38 -6.05 3.59 -5.81
CA ALA A 38 -6.39 2.42 -6.60
C ALA A 38 -6.87 1.24 -5.73
N LEU A 39 -6.22 1.00 -4.58
CA LEU A 39 -6.56 -0.09 -3.65
C LEU A 39 -7.85 0.17 -2.85
N PHE A 40 -8.12 1.40 -2.42
CA PHE A 40 -9.23 1.70 -1.52
C PHE A 40 -10.46 2.29 -2.22
N ASN A 41 -10.29 2.88 -3.40
CA ASN A 41 -11.37 3.52 -4.14
C ASN A 41 -11.52 3.00 -5.59
N GLY A 42 -10.51 2.33 -6.15
CA GLY A 42 -10.50 1.90 -7.56
C GLY A 42 -10.90 0.45 -7.80
N LEU A 43 -10.89 -0.41 -6.78
CA LEU A 43 -11.24 -1.82 -6.93
C LEU A 43 -12.74 -2.02 -7.09
N GLU A 44 -13.14 -3.13 -7.71
CA GLU A 44 -14.55 -3.50 -7.87
C GLU A 44 -15.22 -3.70 -6.50
N LEU A 45 -16.46 -3.21 -6.39
CA LEU A 45 -17.26 -3.33 -5.18
C LEU A 45 -17.60 -4.80 -4.88
N GLY A 46 -17.66 -5.15 -3.60
CA GLY A 46 -18.00 -6.49 -3.13
C GLY A 46 -16.83 -7.46 -3.03
N GLY A 47 -15.61 -7.00 -3.36
CA GLY A 47 -14.38 -7.76 -3.07
C GLY A 47 -13.99 -7.71 -1.58
N PRO A 48 -12.97 -8.52 -1.17
CA PRO A 48 -12.43 -8.49 0.18
C PRO A 48 -11.96 -7.09 0.58
N ARG A 49 -12.37 -6.65 1.77
CA ARG A 49 -11.97 -5.36 2.35
C ARG A 49 -10.48 -5.35 2.67
N LEU A 50 -9.89 -4.17 2.54
CA LEU A 50 -8.49 -3.91 2.82
C LEU A 50 -8.35 -2.98 4.03
N LEU A 51 -7.26 -3.14 4.77
CA LEU A 51 -6.93 -2.34 5.94
C LEU A 51 -5.47 -1.88 5.84
N PHE A 52 -5.26 -0.57 5.75
CA PHE A 52 -3.94 0.03 5.68
C PHE A 52 -3.29 0.08 7.05
N LYS A 53 -2.01 -0.25 7.13
CA LYS A 53 -1.26 -0.31 8.39
C LYS A 53 0.21 0.07 8.22
N GLY A 54 1.00 -0.18 9.24
CA GLY A 54 2.45 -0.08 9.17
C GLY A 54 3.00 1.33 9.27
N GLY A 55 4.28 1.50 8.91
CA GLY A 55 4.97 2.77 9.00
C GLY A 55 4.39 3.85 8.10
N THR A 56 4.00 3.45 6.89
CA THR A 56 3.43 4.38 5.90
C THR A 56 2.07 4.90 6.35
N SER A 57 1.24 4.10 7.04
CA SER A 57 0.00 4.60 7.62
C SER A 57 0.24 5.63 8.71
N LEU A 58 1.22 5.41 9.60
CA LEU A 58 1.59 6.37 10.64
C LEU A 58 2.09 7.70 10.06
N SER A 59 2.83 7.64 8.96
CA SER A 59 3.35 8.82 8.27
C SER A 59 2.26 9.54 7.47
N LYS A 60 1.56 8.84 6.58
CA LYS A 60 0.66 9.43 5.58
C LYS A 60 -0.76 9.67 6.07
N ALA A 61 -1.33 8.72 6.81
CA ALA A 61 -2.71 8.84 7.30
C ALA A 61 -2.83 9.62 8.59
N PHE A 62 -1.80 9.57 9.45
CA PHE A 62 -1.86 10.17 10.79
C PHE A 62 -0.82 11.27 11.05
N GLY A 63 0.20 11.45 10.19
CA GLY A 63 1.22 12.49 10.36
C GLY A 63 2.09 12.34 11.60
N LEU A 64 2.20 11.13 12.17
CA LEU A 64 2.87 10.87 13.44
C LEU A 64 4.37 10.64 13.32
N ILE A 65 4.84 10.32 12.12
CA ILE A 65 6.27 10.17 11.83
C ILE A 65 6.65 10.94 10.59
N SER A 66 7.78 11.65 10.64
CA SER A 66 8.22 12.55 9.58
C SER A 66 9.18 11.90 8.58
N ARG A 67 9.50 10.61 8.72
CA ARG A 67 10.38 9.93 7.78
C ARG A 67 9.65 9.56 6.50
N PHE A 68 10.35 9.59 5.37
CA PHE A 68 9.88 8.99 4.13
C PHE A 68 9.58 7.50 4.34
N SER A 69 8.45 7.05 3.82
CA SER A 69 8.02 5.66 3.86
C SER A 69 7.40 5.29 2.53
N GLU A 70 7.82 4.17 1.97
CA GLU A 70 7.64 3.84 0.56
C GLU A 70 6.82 2.56 0.31
N ASP A 71 6.68 1.71 1.33
CA ASP A 71 5.96 0.45 1.23
C ASP A 71 4.53 0.60 1.73
N ILE A 72 3.59 -0.07 1.09
CA ILE A 72 2.19 -0.11 1.48
C ILE A 72 1.93 -1.45 2.18
N ASP A 73 1.78 -1.40 3.50
CA ASP A 73 1.36 -2.55 4.29
C ASP A 73 -0.17 -2.63 4.34
N ILE A 74 -0.76 -3.72 3.88
CA ILE A 74 -2.21 -3.96 3.98
C ILE A 74 -2.54 -5.27 4.68
N THR A 75 -3.67 -5.29 5.35
CA THR A 75 -4.30 -6.53 5.81
C THR A 75 -5.60 -6.74 5.06
N VAL A 76 -5.75 -7.90 4.44
CA VAL A 76 -7.02 -8.33 3.85
C VAL A 76 -7.89 -8.86 4.98
N PHE A 77 -9.16 -8.44 5.03
CA PHE A 77 -10.10 -8.98 6.02
C PHE A 77 -10.31 -10.47 5.78
N ARG A 78 -9.83 -11.28 6.72
CA ARG A 78 -9.88 -12.75 6.60
C ARG A 78 -11.29 -13.31 6.51
N ASP A 79 -12.26 -12.60 7.08
CA ASP A 79 -13.66 -13.00 7.03
C ASP A 79 -14.18 -12.96 5.59
N ASP A 80 -13.75 -11.96 4.82
CA ASP A 80 -14.11 -11.79 3.42
C ASP A 80 -13.42 -12.83 2.51
N LEU A 81 -12.37 -13.48 3.03
CA LEU A 81 -11.69 -14.63 2.41
C LEU A 81 -12.29 -16.00 2.84
N GLY A 82 -13.41 -16.02 3.57
CA GLY A 82 -13.98 -17.23 4.12
C GLY A 82 -13.14 -17.89 5.24
N GLN A 83 -12.26 -17.10 5.86
CA GLN A 83 -11.34 -17.54 6.90
C GLN A 83 -11.62 -16.88 8.26
N ALA A 84 -12.90 -16.60 8.55
CA ALA A 84 -13.32 -16.00 9.82
C ALA A 84 -12.81 -16.82 11.01
N VAL A 85 -12.16 -16.15 11.96
CA VAL A 85 -11.70 -16.73 13.21
C VAL A 85 -11.48 -15.63 14.25
N GLU A 86 -12.02 -15.84 15.44
CA GLU A 86 -11.79 -14.96 16.58
C GLU A 86 -10.42 -15.24 17.21
N VAL A 87 -9.80 -14.20 17.79
CA VAL A 87 -8.51 -14.34 18.47
C VAL A 87 -8.62 -15.33 19.63
N ALA A 88 -9.71 -15.26 20.40
CA ALA A 88 -9.96 -16.18 21.51
C ALA A 88 -10.02 -17.65 21.06
N ASP A 89 -10.57 -17.92 19.88
CA ASP A 89 -10.61 -19.28 19.32
C ASP A 89 -9.22 -19.79 18.94
N LEU A 90 -8.34 -18.90 18.46
CA LEU A 90 -6.94 -19.25 18.18
C LEU A 90 -6.15 -19.56 19.45
N ASP A 91 -6.45 -18.87 20.55
CA ASP A 91 -5.70 -19.01 21.80
C ASP A 91 -5.98 -20.34 22.52
N VAL A 92 -7.15 -20.93 22.33
CA VAL A 92 -7.50 -22.25 22.90
C VAL A 92 -6.99 -23.42 22.05
N LEU A 93 -6.50 -23.17 20.83
CA LEU A 93 -5.95 -24.22 19.98
C LEU A 93 -4.57 -24.69 20.46
N SER A 94 -4.28 -25.99 20.29
CA SER A 94 -2.91 -26.47 20.42
C SER A 94 -2.00 -25.78 19.40
N GLY A 95 -0.70 -25.61 19.71
CA GLY A 95 0.26 -24.93 18.83
C GLY A 95 0.24 -25.48 17.39
N LYS A 96 0.10 -26.80 17.20
CA LYS A 96 0.00 -27.42 15.87
C LYS A 96 -1.28 -26.98 15.11
N LYS A 97 -2.43 -27.00 15.79
CA LYS A 97 -3.72 -26.62 15.19
C LYS A 97 -3.77 -25.12 14.88
N ARG A 98 -3.25 -24.28 15.80
CA ARG A 98 -3.12 -22.84 15.61
C ARG A 98 -2.26 -22.52 14.38
N ARG A 99 -1.09 -23.17 14.25
CA ARG A 99 -0.22 -22.97 13.09
C ARG A 99 -0.92 -23.38 11.79
N ALA A 100 -1.54 -24.55 11.74
CA ALA A 100 -2.28 -25.00 10.57
C ALA A 100 -3.39 -24.00 10.17
N ARG A 101 -4.12 -23.41 11.15
CA ARG A 101 -5.13 -22.39 10.90
C ARG A 101 -4.54 -21.11 10.31
N LEU A 102 -3.43 -20.63 10.87
CA LEU A 102 -2.73 -19.45 10.37
C LEU A 102 -2.12 -19.67 8.97
N ASP A 103 -1.66 -20.88 8.68
CA ASP A 103 -1.16 -21.24 7.35
C ASP A 103 -2.30 -21.25 6.32
N ALA A 104 -3.47 -21.80 6.67
CA ALA A 104 -4.65 -21.75 5.80
C ALA A 104 -5.09 -20.31 5.47
N ILE A 105 -5.07 -19.41 6.46
CA ILE A 105 -5.37 -17.98 6.25
C ILE A 105 -4.34 -17.36 5.29
N ARG A 106 -3.04 -17.65 5.46
CA ARG A 106 -1.98 -17.18 4.57
C ARG A 106 -2.20 -17.66 3.14
N ASP A 107 -2.46 -18.95 2.97
CA ASP A 107 -2.53 -19.58 1.65
C ASP A 107 -3.72 -19.01 0.84
N VAL A 108 -4.87 -18.79 1.45
CA VAL A 108 -6.01 -18.14 0.78
C VAL A 108 -5.70 -16.67 0.46
N CYS A 109 -5.04 -15.95 1.37
CA CYS A 109 -4.61 -14.58 1.13
C CYS A 109 -3.61 -14.50 -0.04
N GLN A 110 -2.65 -15.41 -0.12
CA GLN A 110 -1.68 -15.51 -1.21
C GLN A 110 -2.36 -15.69 -2.58
N VAL A 111 -3.38 -16.56 -2.64
CA VAL A 111 -4.18 -16.76 -3.88
C VAL A 111 -4.91 -15.49 -4.26
N TYR A 112 -5.55 -14.82 -3.30
CA TYR A 112 -6.26 -13.56 -3.55
C TYR A 112 -5.32 -12.45 -4.03
N VAL A 113 -4.20 -12.24 -3.35
CA VAL A 113 -3.24 -11.16 -3.66
C VAL A 113 -2.63 -11.36 -5.05
N GLY A 114 -2.15 -12.56 -5.34
CA GLY A 114 -1.47 -12.82 -6.61
C GLY A 114 -2.40 -13.12 -7.79
N GLY A 115 -3.71 -13.17 -7.58
CA GLY A 115 -4.73 -13.40 -8.59
C GLY A 115 -5.72 -12.23 -8.68
N PRO A 116 -6.87 -12.29 -7.98
CA PRO A 116 -7.92 -11.28 -8.11
C PRO A 116 -7.46 -9.84 -7.82
N LEU A 117 -6.72 -9.61 -6.73
CA LEU A 117 -6.24 -8.27 -6.37
C LEU A 117 -5.28 -7.73 -7.43
N ALA A 118 -4.28 -8.52 -7.83
CA ALA A 118 -3.32 -8.11 -8.87
C ALA A 118 -4.03 -7.80 -10.20
N ALA A 119 -4.98 -8.63 -10.62
CA ALA A 119 -5.72 -8.43 -11.86
C ALA A 119 -6.57 -7.15 -11.81
N GLN A 120 -7.24 -6.85 -10.70
CA GLN A 120 -8.02 -5.63 -10.54
C GLN A 120 -7.13 -4.39 -10.52
N LEU A 121 -6.04 -4.41 -9.75
CA LEU A 121 -5.09 -3.30 -9.70
C LEU A 121 -4.45 -3.02 -11.07
N ALA A 122 -4.10 -4.07 -11.83
CA ALA A 122 -3.60 -3.92 -13.20
C ALA A 122 -4.64 -3.25 -14.12
N ARG A 123 -5.93 -3.60 -14.02
CA ARG A 123 -7.00 -2.95 -14.78
C ARG A 123 -7.17 -1.49 -14.41
N VAL A 124 -7.11 -1.14 -13.12
CA VAL A 124 -7.13 0.25 -12.65
C VAL A 124 -5.94 1.02 -13.23
N ALA A 125 -4.74 0.44 -13.20
CA ALA A 125 -3.56 1.06 -13.78
C ALA A 125 -3.69 1.26 -15.29
N ALA A 126 -4.13 0.25 -16.04
CA ALA A 126 -4.31 0.31 -17.50
C ALA A 126 -5.36 1.34 -17.95
N SER A 127 -6.32 1.70 -17.07
CA SER A 127 -7.31 2.74 -17.39
C SER A 127 -6.72 4.16 -17.46
N ILE A 128 -5.52 4.38 -16.90
CA ILE A 128 -4.90 5.71 -16.75
C ILE A 128 -3.49 5.74 -17.35
N ILE A 129 -2.77 4.63 -17.28
CA ILE A 129 -1.36 4.51 -17.68
C ILE A 129 -1.29 3.56 -18.88
N PRO A 130 -0.60 3.92 -19.99
CA PRO A 130 -0.36 2.99 -21.09
C PRO A 130 0.28 1.68 -20.59
N GLU A 131 -0.17 0.54 -21.14
CA GLU A 131 0.20 -0.79 -20.65
C GLU A 131 1.71 -1.08 -20.75
N ASP A 132 2.41 -0.47 -21.70
CA ASP A 132 3.85 -0.56 -21.89
C ASP A 132 4.66 0.29 -20.91
N ARG A 133 3.98 1.12 -20.10
CA ARG A 133 4.63 2.08 -19.18
C ARG A 133 4.53 1.70 -17.70
N PHE A 134 3.87 0.62 -17.37
CA PHE A 134 3.85 0.09 -16.00
C PHE A 134 3.98 -1.43 -16.01
N ARG A 135 4.30 -2.00 -14.85
CA ARG A 135 4.31 -3.43 -14.64
C ARG A 135 3.84 -3.73 -13.23
N LEU A 136 3.02 -4.74 -13.08
CA LEU A 136 2.61 -5.29 -11.79
C LEU A 136 3.01 -6.76 -11.74
N GLU A 137 3.78 -7.13 -10.73
CA GLU A 137 4.28 -8.49 -10.57
C GLU A 137 4.35 -8.88 -9.10
N ARG A 138 4.44 -10.17 -8.81
CA ARG A 138 4.76 -10.64 -7.45
C ARG A 138 6.20 -10.27 -7.13
N ASP A 139 6.45 -9.89 -5.86
CA ASP A 139 7.81 -9.66 -5.40
C ASP A 139 8.56 -11.00 -5.34
N PRO A 140 9.62 -11.19 -6.15
CA PRO A 140 10.38 -12.44 -6.17
C PRO A 140 11.14 -12.70 -4.86
N ASP A 141 11.38 -11.66 -4.06
CA ASP A 141 12.07 -11.76 -2.78
C ASP A 141 11.13 -12.15 -1.63
N ASP A 142 9.80 -12.09 -1.84
CA ASP A 142 8.81 -12.47 -0.84
C ASP A 142 8.52 -13.98 -0.89
N LYS A 143 9.04 -14.71 0.09
CA LYS A 143 8.86 -16.16 0.22
C LYS A 143 7.41 -16.57 0.51
N ASP A 144 6.63 -15.70 1.13
CA ASP A 144 5.23 -15.94 1.42
C ASP A 144 4.32 -15.61 0.23
N GLY A 145 4.87 -14.99 -0.83
CA GLY A 145 4.16 -14.70 -2.08
C GLY A 145 2.92 -13.80 -1.91
N GLN A 146 2.93 -12.94 -0.90
CA GLN A 146 1.84 -12.02 -0.56
C GLN A 146 2.17 -10.57 -0.91
N SER A 147 3.34 -10.31 -1.50
CA SER A 147 3.77 -8.98 -1.90
C SER A 147 3.68 -8.78 -3.42
N LEU A 148 3.27 -7.57 -3.82
CA LEU A 148 3.26 -7.11 -5.19
C LEU A 148 4.21 -5.93 -5.36
N LEU A 149 4.83 -5.84 -6.54
CA LEU A 149 5.61 -4.69 -6.97
C LEU A 149 4.87 -3.99 -8.11
N PHE A 150 4.45 -2.77 -7.89
CA PHE A 150 3.89 -1.89 -8.90
C PHE A 150 4.98 -0.95 -9.43
N TRP A 151 5.55 -1.29 -10.60
CA TRP A 151 6.53 -0.48 -11.32
C TRP A 151 5.80 0.62 -12.06
N TYR A 152 5.96 1.85 -11.62
CA TYR A 152 5.29 3.01 -12.19
C TYR A 152 6.16 3.70 -13.26
N PRO A 153 5.56 4.54 -14.17
CA PRO A 153 6.30 5.26 -15.21
C PRO A 153 7.12 6.42 -14.61
N ALA A 154 8.28 6.07 -14.05
CA ALA A 154 9.18 7.01 -13.41
C ALA A 154 9.75 8.03 -14.39
N VAL A 155 9.86 9.28 -13.93
CA VAL A 155 10.44 10.39 -14.70
C VAL A 155 11.65 11.02 -14.00
N THR A 156 11.93 10.64 -12.76
CA THR A 156 13.05 11.19 -11.97
C THR A 156 14.16 10.19 -11.71
N SER A 157 14.00 8.92 -12.10
CA SER A 157 15.02 7.89 -11.91
C SER A 157 16.22 8.10 -12.79
N THR A 158 17.41 7.86 -12.23
CA THR A 158 18.70 7.83 -12.96
C THR A 158 19.35 6.45 -12.82
N THR A 159 20.26 6.12 -13.73
CA THR A 159 20.98 4.84 -13.67
C THR A 159 21.83 4.79 -12.40
N GLY A 160 21.59 3.81 -11.53
CA GLY A 160 22.30 3.63 -10.27
C GLY A 160 21.60 4.16 -9.03
N ASP A 161 20.36 4.64 -9.15
CA ASP A 161 19.57 5.07 -8.00
C ASP A 161 19.34 3.91 -7.01
N TYR A 162 19.48 4.22 -5.71
CA TYR A 162 19.20 3.28 -4.63
C TYR A 162 17.70 2.99 -4.48
N ILE A 163 16.84 3.95 -4.84
CA ILE A 163 15.38 3.84 -4.71
C ILE A 163 14.82 3.18 -5.96
N ARG A 164 14.17 2.03 -5.79
CA ARG A 164 13.45 1.35 -6.87
C ARG A 164 12.25 2.18 -7.31
N SER A 165 12.03 2.32 -8.61
CA SER A 165 10.85 2.98 -9.19
C SER A 165 9.61 2.06 -9.13
N ALA A 166 9.39 1.45 -7.99
CA ALA A 166 8.26 0.57 -7.72
C ALA A 166 7.68 0.85 -6.33
N VAL A 167 6.36 0.76 -6.21
CA VAL A 167 5.67 0.72 -4.92
C VAL A 167 5.53 -0.75 -4.53
N LYS A 168 6.06 -1.12 -3.37
CA LYS A 168 5.86 -2.45 -2.80
C LYS A 168 4.56 -2.45 -2.00
N ILE A 169 3.70 -3.44 -2.27
CA ILE A 169 2.45 -3.68 -1.56
C ILE A 169 2.63 -4.98 -0.80
N GLU A 170 2.80 -4.89 0.51
CA GLU A 170 2.92 -6.04 1.40
C GLU A 170 1.55 -6.38 1.99
N ALA A 171 1.00 -7.52 1.61
CA ALA A 171 -0.32 -7.94 2.04
C ALA A 171 -0.25 -9.08 3.05
N GLY A 172 -1.28 -9.22 3.86
CA GLY A 172 -1.45 -10.33 4.79
C GLY A 172 -2.88 -10.39 5.30
N ALA A 173 -3.26 -11.48 5.98
CA ALA A 173 -4.59 -11.64 6.57
C ALA A 173 -4.55 -12.12 8.03
N LYS A 174 -3.36 -12.28 8.61
CA LYS A 174 -3.17 -12.77 9.99
C LYS A 174 -3.28 -11.69 11.06
N SER A 175 -3.03 -10.42 10.69
CA SER A 175 -2.99 -9.28 11.63
C SER A 175 -4.35 -9.02 12.25
N ALA A 176 -4.34 -8.31 13.39
CA ALA A 176 -5.55 -7.79 14.00
C ALA A 176 -6.19 -6.73 13.09
N LEU A 177 -7.52 -6.70 13.09
CA LEU A 177 -8.33 -5.83 12.23
C LEU A 177 -8.83 -4.57 12.97
N ASP A 178 -8.83 -4.60 14.29
CA ASP A 178 -9.41 -3.56 15.15
C ASP A 178 -8.41 -3.02 16.19
N PRO A 179 -8.57 -1.76 16.59
CA PRO A 179 -9.48 -0.76 16.05
C PRO A 179 -8.96 -0.13 14.75
N HIS A 180 -9.87 0.25 13.84
CA HIS A 180 -9.54 0.95 12.60
C HIS A 180 -10.44 2.18 12.38
N VAL A 181 -10.08 3.05 11.44
CA VAL A 181 -10.78 4.29 11.11
C VAL A 181 -10.54 4.65 9.64
N ALA A 182 -11.51 5.32 9.03
CA ALA A 182 -11.29 5.94 7.72
C ALA A 182 -10.37 7.15 7.88
N ALA A 183 -9.33 7.21 7.08
CA ALA A 183 -8.36 8.30 7.03
C ALA A 183 -8.25 8.85 5.62
N SER A 184 -7.55 9.99 5.47
CA SER A 184 -7.21 10.55 4.18
C SER A 184 -5.69 10.68 4.05
N VAL A 185 -5.17 10.46 2.84
CA VAL A 185 -3.75 10.66 2.53
C VAL A 185 -3.61 11.66 1.40
N THR A 186 -2.51 12.41 1.40
CA THR A 186 -2.28 13.46 0.41
C THR A 186 -0.82 13.41 -0.03
N PRO A 187 -0.52 13.40 -1.34
CA PRO A 187 0.85 13.41 -1.84
C PRO A 187 1.55 14.75 -1.57
N TYR A 188 2.86 14.71 -1.46
CA TYR A 188 3.68 15.90 -1.17
C TYR A 188 3.52 17.01 -2.22
N VAL A 189 3.25 16.66 -3.47
CA VAL A 189 3.04 17.62 -4.57
C VAL A 189 1.72 18.36 -4.50
N SER A 190 0.79 17.98 -3.64
CA SER A 190 -0.54 18.60 -3.58
C SER A 190 -0.49 20.10 -3.27
N ARG A 191 0.54 20.55 -2.53
CA ARG A 191 0.74 21.98 -2.23
C ARG A 191 1.15 22.80 -3.45
N ASP A 192 1.74 22.16 -4.44
CA ASP A 192 2.20 22.78 -5.68
C ASP A 192 1.10 22.77 -6.76
N LEU A 193 -0.01 22.09 -6.49
CA LEU A 193 -1.18 21.94 -7.35
C LEU A 193 -2.48 22.22 -6.58
N PRO A 194 -2.67 23.44 -6.03
CA PRO A 194 -3.79 23.76 -5.14
C PRO A 194 -5.17 23.62 -5.82
N ASP A 195 -5.22 23.78 -7.15
CA ASP A 195 -6.44 23.65 -7.94
C ASP A 195 -6.86 22.19 -8.19
N LEU A 196 -6.00 21.23 -7.86
CA LEU A 196 -6.27 19.81 -7.99
C LEU A 196 -6.49 19.17 -6.62
N ASN A 197 -7.63 18.51 -6.47
CA ASN A 197 -7.86 17.70 -5.28
C ASN A 197 -7.13 16.34 -5.43
N LEU A 198 -5.92 16.25 -4.89
CA LEU A 198 -5.13 15.02 -4.87
C LEU A 198 -5.29 14.22 -3.56
N THR A 199 -6.25 14.58 -2.72
CA THR A 199 -6.52 13.89 -1.47
C THR A 199 -7.24 12.57 -1.75
N VAL A 200 -6.64 11.48 -1.30
CA VAL A 200 -7.24 10.14 -1.32
C VAL A 200 -8.01 9.97 -0.02
N ALA A 201 -9.32 9.93 -0.11
CA ALA A 201 -10.21 9.72 1.03
C ALA A 201 -10.51 8.23 1.26
N ASN A 202 -11.17 7.91 2.37
CA ASN A 202 -11.68 6.56 2.70
C ASN A 202 -10.62 5.47 2.78
N VAL A 203 -9.37 5.82 3.07
CA VAL A 203 -8.32 4.83 3.32
C VAL A 203 -8.53 4.24 4.71
N ILE A 204 -9.17 3.07 4.78
CA ILE A 204 -9.44 2.39 6.05
C ILE A 204 -8.11 1.98 6.68
N SER A 205 -7.78 2.55 7.82
CA SER A 205 -6.46 2.44 8.44
C SER A 205 -6.54 1.94 9.87
N VAL A 206 -5.61 1.08 10.26
CA VAL A 206 -5.43 0.68 11.66
C VAL A 206 -5.13 1.91 12.49
N LYS A 207 -5.79 2.06 13.65
CA LYS A 207 -5.49 3.18 14.56
C LYS A 207 -4.03 3.16 15.02
N PRO A 208 -3.42 4.36 15.20
CA PRO A 208 -1.99 4.47 15.52
C PRO A 208 -1.56 3.72 16.78
N GLU A 209 -2.43 3.72 17.80
CA GLU A 209 -2.17 3.03 19.07
C GLU A 209 -1.98 1.53 18.84
N ARG A 210 -2.79 0.93 17.99
CA ARG A 210 -2.65 -0.49 17.65
C ARG A 210 -1.35 -0.76 16.89
N THR A 211 -1.00 0.06 15.90
CA THR A 211 0.26 -0.07 15.17
C THR A 211 1.46 0.07 16.11
N PHE A 212 1.38 0.95 17.11
CA PHE A 212 2.41 1.09 18.14
C PHE A 212 2.57 -0.20 18.95
N TRP A 213 1.48 -0.74 19.48
CA TRP A 213 1.52 -1.98 20.27
C TRP A 213 1.99 -3.19 19.48
N ASP A 214 1.57 -3.32 18.21
CA ASP A 214 2.06 -4.39 17.33
C ASP A 214 3.59 -4.35 17.18
N LYS A 215 4.21 -3.16 17.12
CA LYS A 215 5.66 -3.01 17.08
C LYS A 215 6.36 -3.32 18.40
N VAL A 216 5.76 -2.91 19.52
CA VAL A 216 6.32 -3.17 20.85
C VAL A 216 6.31 -4.67 21.19
N MET A 217 5.30 -5.41 20.74
CA MET A 217 5.16 -6.85 20.99
C MET A 217 6.09 -7.73 20.12
N ILE A 218 6.75 -7.16 19.11
CA ILE A 218 7.74 -7.85 18.27
C ILE A 218 9.17 -7.75 18.85
N LEU A 219 9.40 -6.79 19.76
CA LEU A 219 10.68 -6.60 20.46
C LEU A 219 10.79 -7.54 21.66
#